data_c32e0c8dc51639938dc3f9e898f2e7f8
#
_entry.id   c32e0c8dc51639938dc3f9e898f2e7f8
#
_cell.length_a   1.000
_cell.length_b   1.000
_cell.length_c   1.000
_cell.angle_alpha   90.00
_cell.angle_beta   90.00
_cell.angle_gamma   90.00
#
_symmetry.space_group_name_H-M   'P 1'
#
loop_
_entity.id
_entity.type
_entity.pdbx_description
1 polymer ?
#
loop_
_entity_poly.entity_id
_entity_poly.type
_entity_poly.pdbx_seq_one_letter_code
_entity_poly.pdbx_strand_id
1 'polypeptide(L)'
;RDPQPVVAVPIGAVEDHGPHMSLSTDNDILEGILAECGRQAAGDLLVLPVIPFGLDEHHMDFPGTITVDMQTTLAYLAQTAISVARHGFTHILIVNGHGSNASICDLAARECVIKTGVICAATTVNAAVNPALVADVLDAERKGGFGSVGHACEYETAMMLHLHPDRVAMDRAPRDVGQLKLKYLSLIHI
;
A
#
# COMPACT_ATOMS: atom_id res chain seq x y z
N ARG A 1 4.09 4.55 32.68
CA ARG A 1 4.19 5.26 31.39
C ARG A 1 2.90 4.99 30.67
N ASP A 2 2.22 6.03 30.20
CA ASP A 2 1.08 5.86 29.30
C ASP A 2 1.53 5.05 28.09
N PRO A 3 0.68 4.20 27.49
CA PRO A 3 1.04 3.43 26.32
C PRO A 3 1.49 4.41 25.21
N GLN A 4 2.65 4.13 24.63
CA GLN A 4 3.13 4.95 23.53
C GLN A 4 2.32 4.64 22.26
N PRO A 5 2.05 5.63 21.41
CA PRO A 5 1.37 5.39 20.14
C PRO A 5 2.19 4.50 19.21
N VAL A 6 1.50 3.78 18.35
CA VAL A 6 2.13 3.13 17.20
C VAL A 6 2.49 4.20 16.17
N VAL A 7 3.70 4.13 15.61
CA VAL A 7 4.10 5.01 14.50
C VAL A 7 3.98 4.25 13.18
N ALA A 8 3.10 4.68 12.31
CA ALA A 8 2.97 4.17 10.96
C ALA A 8 3.98 4.84 10.03
N VAL A 9 4.74 4.02 9.29
CA VAL A 9 5.67 4.42 8.23
C VAL A 9 5.09 3.93 6.89
N PRO A 10 4.33 4.77 6.18
CA PRO A 10 3.66 4.36 4.96
C PRO A 10 4.56 4.47 3.73
N ILE A 11 4.42 3.51 2.80
CA ILE A 11 5.04 3.51 1.48
C ILE A 11 4.04 3.07 0.42
N GLY A 12 3.94 3.83 -0.66
CA GLY A 12 3.15 3.51 -1.84
C GLY A 12 4.01 3.41 -3.10
N ALA A 13 3.46 3.82 -4.24
CA ALA A 13 4.14 3.91 -5.53
C ALA A 13 3.57 5.05 -6.39
N VAL A 14 4.30 5.40 -7.42
CA VAL A 14 3.83 6.18 -8.57
C VAL A 14 3.86 5.26 -9.77
N GLU A 15 2.70 4.73 -10.12
CA GLU A 15 2.52 3.57 -10.99
C GLU A 15 1.36 3.79 -11.96
N ASP A 16 1.46 3.19 -13.15
CA ASP A 16 0.34 3.13 -14.09
C ASP A 16 -0.85 2.40 -13.47
N HIS A 17 -2.01 3.02 -13.42
CA HIS A 17 -3.28 2.43 -12.98
C HIS A 17 -4.34 2.52 -14.08
N GLY A 18 -3.94 2.18 -15.30
CA GLY A 18 -4.79 2.25 -16.47
C GLY A 18 -5.11 3.69 -16.92
N PRO A 19 -5.86 3.85 -18.01
CA PRO A 19 -6.12 5.17 -18.58
C PRO A 19 -7.10 6.02 -17.77
N HIS A 20 -7.69 5.48 -16.70
CA HIS A 20 -8.79 6.10 -15.96
C HIS A 20 -8.42 6.58 -14.56
N MET A 21 -7.30 6.18 -13.99
CA MET A 21 -6.87 6.62 -12.67
C MET A 21 -5.54 7.37 -12.72
N SER A 22 -5.21 8.07 -11.65
CA SER A 22 -3.96 8.80 -11.51
C SER A 22 -2.79 7.86 -11.23
N LEU A 23 -1.57 8.27 -11.58
CA LEU A 23 -0.34 7.55 -11.23
C LEU A 23 -0.09 7.49 -9.71
N SER A 24 -0.77 8.33 -8.93
CA SER A 24 -0.65 8.37 -7.45
C SER A 24 -1.66 7.48 -6.74
N THR A 25 -2.39 6.62 -7.43
CA THR A 25 -3.49 5.82 -6.88
C THR A 25 -3.09 5.09 -5.59
N ASP A 26 -1.97 4.39 -5.56
CA ASP A 26 -1.48 3.70 -4.36
C ASP A 26 -1.25 4.64 -3.18
N ASN A 27 -0.62 5.79 -3.45
CA ASN A 27 -0.37 6.81 -2.44
C ASN A 27 -1.67 7.42 -1.93
N ASP A 28 -2.58 7.76 -2.82
CA ASP A 28 -3.86 8.40 -2.50
C ASP A 28 -4.75 7.47 -1.65
N ILE A 29 -4.83 6.19 -2.01
CA ILE A 29 -5.58 5.17 -1.24
C ILE A 29 -4.95 4.96 0.12
N LEU A 30 -3.63 4.78 0.17
CA LEU A 30 -2.89 4.57 1.42
C LEU A 30 -3.06 5.76 2.37
N GLU A 31 -2.94 6.98 1.87
CA GLU A 31 -3.10 8.20 2.63
C GLU A 31 -4.52 8.34 3.18
N GLY A 32 -5.54 8.07 2.36
CA GLY A 32 -6.95 8.11 2.77
C GLY A 32 -7.27 7.10 3.87
N ILE A 33 -6.81 5.85 3.73
CA ILE A 33 -7.00 4.81 4.75
C ILE A 33 -6.30 5.20 6.06
N LEU A 34 -5.05 5.65 6.00
CA LEU A 34 -4.30 5.99 7.21
C LEU A 34 -4.81 7.26 7.89
N ALA A 35 -5.33 8.22 7.14
CA ALA A 35 -5.99 9.39 7.71
C ALA A 35 -7.22 8.98 8.53
N GLU A 36 -8.04 8.07 8.03
CA GLU A 36 -9.20 7.55 8.75
C GLU A 36 -8.79 6.70 9.95
N CYS A 37 -7.77 5.83 9.82
CA CYS A 37 -7.20 5.09 10.94
C CYS A 37 -6.71 6.02 12.06
N GLY A 38 -5.97 7.07 11.71
CA GLY A 38 -5.48 8.07 12.66
C GLY A 38 -6.61 8.80 13.38
N ARG A 39 -7.68 9.14 12.66
CA ARG A 39 -8.87 9.75 13.22
C ARG A 39 -9.58 8.83 14.22
N GLN A 40 -9.70 7.54 13.92
CA GLN A 40 -10.35 6.56 14.79
C GLN A 40 -9.48 6.17 15.99
N ALA A 41 -8.17 6.11 15.81
CA ALA A 41 -7.23 5.72 16.85
C ALA A 41 -7.00 6.80 17.94
N ALA A 42 -7.56 8.01 17.77
CA ALA A 42 -7.64 9.07 18.80
C ALA A 42 -6.32 9.36 19.55
N GLY A 43 -5.19 9.30 18.85
CA GLY A 43 -3.85 9.58 19.40
C GLY A 43 -3.01 8.33 19.68
N ASP A 44 -3.57 7.12 19.56
CA ASP A 44 -2.82 5.87 19.68
C ASP A 44 -2.05 5.50 18.38
N LEU A 45 -2.28 6.24 17.30
CA LEU A 45 -1.59 6.11 16.02
C LEU A 45 -1.02 7.45 15.55
N LEU A 46 0.28 7.49 15.26
CA LEU A 46 0.94 8.59 14.57
C LEU A 46 1.28 8.13 13.15
N VAL A 47 0.88 8.90 12.16
CA VAL A 47 1.12 8.58 10.75
C VAL A 47 2.16 9.52 10.18
N LEU A 48 3.27 8.99 9.67
CA LEU A 48 4.26 9.76 8.92
C LEU A 48 3.73 10.08 7.51
N PRO A 49 4.29 11.10 6.83
CA PRO A 49 4.02 11.30 5.41
C PRO A 49 4.28 10.05 4.58
N VAL A 50 3.46 9.82 3.56
CA VAL A 50 3.66 8.69 2.65
C VAL A 50 4.98 8.83 1.90
N ILE A 51 5.77 7.77 1.86
CA ILE A 51 6.93 7.63 0.97
C ILE A 51 6.37 7.30 -0.42
N PRO A 52 6.45 8.23 -1.39
CA PRO A 52 5.65 8.12 -2.61
C PRO A 52 6.26 7.21 -3.68
N PHE A 53 7.53 6.82 -3.56
CA PHE A 53 8.23 6.04 -4.57
C PHE A 53 8.72 4.72 -3.97
N GLY A 54 8.31 3.62 -4.56
CA GLY A 54 8.68 2.26 -4.18
C GLY A 54 9.39 1.50 -5.30
N LEU A 55 9.45 0.19 -5.15
CA LEU A 55 9.93 -0.73 -6.19
C LEU A 55 8.80 -1.02 -7.17
N ASP A 56 8.95 -0.60 -8.43
CA ASP A 56 7.93 -0.77 -9.45
C ASP A 56 8.52 -1.04 -10.84
N GLU A 57 9.56 -1.87 -10.89
CA GLU A 57 10.29 -2.19 -12.11
C GLU A 57 9.41 -2.88 -13.16
N HIS A 58 8.41 -3.64 -12.73
CA HIS A 58 7.54 -4.40 -13.61
C HIS A 58 6.55 -3.54 -14.42
N HIS A 59 6.35 -2.27 -14.03
CA HIS A 59 5.50 -1.31 -14.76
C HIS A 59 6.28 -0.22 -15.50
N MET A 60 7.62 -0.33 -15.60
CA MET A 60 8.45 0.70 -16.24
C MET A 60 8.20 0.85 -17.74
N ASP A 61 7.56 -0.11 -18.40
CA ASP A 61 7.12 0.02 -19.80
C ASP A 61 5.94 1.00 -19.96
N PHE A 62 5.27 1.37 -18.87
CA PHE A 62 4.16 2.33 -18.88
C PHE A 62 4.65 3.74 -18.53
N PRO A 63 4.41 4.75 -19.40
CA PRO A 63 4.87 6.11 -19.17
C PRO A 63 4.34 6.73 -17.89
N GLY A 64 5.26 7.29 -17.10
CA GLY A 64 4.94 7.97 -15.84
C GLY A 64 5.20 7.15 -14.59
N THR A 65 5.37 5.85 -14.70
CA THR A 65 5.83 5.00 -13.60
C THR A 65 7.23 5.39 -13.15
N ILE A 66 7.44 5.43 -11.84
CA ILE A 66 8.73 5.76 -11.21
C ILE A 66 9.11 4.63 -10.26
N THR A 67 10.22 3.97 -10.53
CA THR A 67 10.76 2.92 -9.66
C THR A 67 12.00 3.39 -8.92
N VAL A 68 12.15 2.91 -7.69
CA VAL A 68 13.39 2.98 -6.90
C VAL A 68 13.89 1.55 -6.72
N ASP A 69 15.19 1.32 -6.91
CA ASP A 69 15.75 -0.02 -6.79
C ASP A 69 15.55 -0.64 -5.40
N MET A 70 15.54 -1.96 -5.36
CA MET A 70 15.22 -2.75 -4.17
C MET A 70 16.14 -2.41 -2.97
N GLN A 71 17.45 -2.27 -3.19
CA GLN A 71 18.40 -2.01 -2.12
C GLN A 71 18.20 -0.61 -1.53
N THR A 72 17.98 0.37 -2.38
CA THR A 72 17.72 1.76 -1.98
C THR A 72 16.41 1.86 -1.21
N THR A 73 15.34 1.24 -1.70
CA THR A 73 14.03 1.23 -1.04
C THR A 73 14.12 0.55 0.33
N LEU A 74 14.76 -0.61 0.42
CA LEU A 74 14.99 -1.32 1.68
C LEU A 74 15.77 -0.45 2.68
N ALA A 75 16.90 0.12 2.24
CA ALA A 75 17.73 0.94 3.10
C ALA A 75 16.99 2.20 3.59
N TYR A 76 16.24 2.84 2.74
CA TYR A 76 15.47 4.03 3.07
C TYR A 76 14.38 3.73 4.12
N LEU A 77 13.59 2.67 3.90
CA LEU A 77 12.56 2.24 4.85
C LEU A 77 13.14 1.85 6.20
N ALA A 78 14.18 1.01 6.20
CA ALA A 78 14.83 0.58 7.43
C ALA A 78 15.40 1.77 8.21
N GLN A 79 16.08 2.70 7.55
CA GLN A 79 16.64 3.90 8.18
C GLN A 79 15.55 4.82 8.73
N THR A 80 14.42 4.95 8.03
CA THR A 80 13.27 5.72 8.50
C THR A 80 12.72 5.11 9.78
N ALA A 81 12.44 3.80 9.81
CA ALA A 81 11.95 3.11 11.00
C ALA A 81 12.95 3.18 12.17
N ILE A 82 14.25 2.99 11.91
CA ILE A 82 15.32 3.11 12.92
C ILE A 82 15.37 4.55 13.47
N SER A 83 15.18 5.56 12.63
CA SER A 83 15.15 6.96 13.08
C SER A 83 13.99 7.21 14.04
N VAL A 84 12.81 6.67 13.75
CA VAL A 84 11.64 6.70 14.65
C VAL A 84 11.98 6.06 16.00
N ALA A 85 12.60 4.87 15.98
CA ALA A 85 13.01 4.17 17.19
C ALA A 85 14.01 4.99 18.04
N ARG A 86 14.93 5.70 17.41
CA ARG A 86 15.92 6.57 18.08
C ARG A 86 15.29 7.74 18.83
N HIS A 87 14.09 8.15 18.47
CA HIS A 87 13.30 9.16 19.19
C HIS A 87 12.50 8.57 20.35
N GLY A 88 12.67 7.27 20.65
CA GLY A 88 12.08 6.61 21.80
C GLY A 88 10.75 5.91 21.54
N PHE A 89 10.26 5.88 20.30
CA PHE A 89 9.09 5.09 19.95
C PHE A 89 9.43 3.60 19.91
N THR A 90 8.59 2.79 20.52
CA THR A 90 8.84 1.34 20.69
C THR A 90 7.93 0.46 19.86
N HIS A 91 6.94 1.05 19.17
CA HIS A 91 5.99 0.35 18.33
C HIS A 91 5.92 1.03 16.97
N ILE A 92 6.40 0.35 15.94
CA ILE A 92 6.50 0.87 14.57
C ILE A 92 5.78 -0.09 13.63
N LEU A 93 4.98 0.45 12.72
CA LEU A 93 4.29 -0.31 11.71
C LEU A 93 4.61 0.25 10.32
N ILE A 94 5.32 -0.52 9.50
CA ILE A 94 5.50 -0.18 8.09
C ILE A 94 4.20 -0.58 7.37
N VAL A 95 3.57 0.38 6.69
CA VAL A 95 2.29 0.16 6.01
C VAL A 95 2.49 0.31 4.51
N ASN A 96 2.31 -0.79 3.81
CA ASN A 96 2.50 -0.87 2.37
C ASN A 96 1.19 -0.66 1.62
N GLY A 97 1.20 0.20 0.60
CA GLY A 97 0.09 0.44 -0.32
C GLY A 97 0.29 -0.18 -1.71
N HIS A 98 1.46 -0.77 -2.02
CA HIS A 98 1.81 -1.25 -3.35
C HIS A 98 2.37 -2.68 -3.33
N GLY A 99 1.88 -3.54 -4.22
CA GLY A 99 2.18 -4.97 -4.20
C GLY A 99 3.67 -5.32 -4.15
N SER A 100 4.49 -4.71 -4.99
CA SER A 100 5.92 -5.04 -5.12
C SER A 100 6.76 -4.67 -3.90
N ASN A 101 6.29 -3.78 -3.05
CA ASN A 101 7.01 -3.39 -1.84
C ASN A 101 6.92 -4.42 -0.70
N ALA A 102 5.98 -5.38 -0.75
CA ALA A 102 5.64 -6.22 0.39
C ALA A 102 6.85 -6.90 1.05
N SER A 103 7.68 -7.58 0.25
CA SER A 103 8.88 -8.26 0.76
C SER A 103 9.92 -7.29 1.31
N ILE A 104 10.05 -6.11 0.71
CA ILE A 104 10.98 -5.06 1.16
C ILE A 104 10.52 -4.51 2.51
N CYS A 105 9.23 -4.28 2.70
CA CYS A 105 8.67 -3.81 3.96
C CYS A 105 8.94 -4.80 5.11
N ASP A 106 8.77 -6.11 4.85
CA ASP A 106 9.05 -7.14 5.85
C ASP A 106 10.54 -7.18 6.22
N LEU A 107 11.44 -7.10 5.24
CA LEU A 107 12.89 -7.05 5.48
C LEU A 107 13.30 -5.77 6.23
N ALA A 108 12.73 -4.61 5.90
CA ALA A 108 13.01 -3.35 6.58
C ALA A 108 12.55 -3.39 8.04
N ALA A 109 11.38 -3.97 8.31
CA ALA A 109 10.89 -4.17 9.66
C ALA A 109 11.83 -5.07 10.48
N ARG A 110 12.28 -6.18 9.91
CA ARG A 110 13.24 -7.09 10.54
C ARG A 110 14.57 -6.40 10.84
N GLU A 111 15.10 -5.61 9.90
CA GLU A 111 16.32 -4.85 10.10
C GLU A 111 16.18 -3.83 11.25
N CYS A 112 15.04 -3.15 11.33
CA CYS A 112 14.73 -2.23 12.42
C CYS A 112 14.75 -2.97 13.78
N VAL A 113 14.07 -4.12 13.89
CA VAL A 113 14.07 -4.94 15.12
C VAL A 113 15.47 -5.36 15.52
N ILE A 114 16.27 -5.85 14.57
CA ILE A 114 17.65 -6.34 14.84
C ILE A 114 18.53 -5.19 15.36
N LYS A 115 18.40 -4.00 14.77
CA LYS A 115 19.27 -2.86 15.11
C LYS A 115 18.85 -2.10 16.36
N THR A 116 17.58 -2.17 16.74
CA THR A 116 17.04 -1.29 17.80
C THR A 116 16.40 -2.03 18.97
N GLY A 117 15.97 -3.27 18.75
CA GLY A 117 15.25 -4.06 19.75
C GLY A 117 13.78 -3.64 19.95
N VAL A 118 13.26 -2.66 19.21
CA VAL A 118 11.85 -2.25 19.30
C VAL A 118 10.94 -3.21 18.55
N ILE A 119 9.64 -3.13 18.80
CA ILE A 119 8.63 -3.84 18.01
C ILE A 119 8.47 -3.09 16.68
N CYS A 120 8.80 -3.75 15.58
CA CYS A 120 8.56 -3.25 14.24
C CYS A 120 7.96 -4.38 13.39
N ALA A 121 6.85 -4.09 12.74
CA ALA A 121 6.14 -5.02 11.88
C ALA A 121 5.82 -4.36 10.53
N ALA A 122 5.49 -5.16 9.52
CA ALA A 122 5.01 -4.68 8.24
C ALA A 122 3.64 -5.28 7.93
N THR A 123 2.81 -4.53 7.22
CA THR A 123 1.53 -4.99 6.67
C THR A 123 1.25 -4.30 5.35
N THR A 124 0.45 -4.96 4.50
CA THR A 124 -0.14 -4.32 3.31
C THR A 124 -1.58 -3.92 3.64
N VAL A 125 -2.02 -2.74 3.21
CA VAL A 125 -3.37 -2.23 3.54
C VAL A 125 -4.47 -3.24 3.22
N ASN A 126 -4.39 -3.91 2.08
CA ASN A 126 -5.39 -4.92 1.70
C ASN A 126 -5.33 -6.21 2.53
N ALA A 127 -4.16 -6.54 3.10
CA ALA A 127 -3.98 -7.70 3.97
C ALA A 127 -4.37 -7.42 5.44
N ALA A 128 -4.35 -6.16 5.83
CA ALA A 128 -4.77 -5.72 7.17
C ALA A 128 -6.29 -5.77 7.36
N VAL A 129 -7.05 -5.82 6.27
CA VAL A 129 -8.50 -5.93 6.31
C VAL A 129 -8.88 -7.38 6.63
N ASN A 130 -9.70 -7.57 7.67
CA ASN A 130 -10.22 -8.90 7.97
C ASN A 130 -11.07 -9.39 6.79
N PRO A 131 -10.65 -10.46 6.08
CA PRO A 131 -11.36 -10.95 4.91
C PRO A 131 -12.84 -11.27 5.19
N ALA A 132 -13.17 -11.71 6.41
CA ALA A 132 -14.54 -12.03 6.79
C ALA A 132 -15.45 -10.80 6.90
N LEU A 133 -14.88 -9.62 7.24
CA LEU A 133 -15.66 -8.37 7.31
C LEU A 133 -15.87 -7.74 5.94
N VAL A 134 -15.00 -8.04 4.99
CA VAL A 134 -15.00 -7.43 3.66
C VAL A 134 -15.64 -8.34 2.62
N ALA A 135 -15.58 -9.66 2.83
CA ALA A 135 -16.13 -10.65 1.89
C ALA A 135 -17.61 -10.40 1.61
N ASP A 136 -18.42 -10.19 2.64
CA ASP A 136 -19.86 -9.96 2.48
C ASP A 136 -20.15 -8.68 1.66
N VAL A 137 -19.38 -7.61 1.88
CA VAL A 137 -19.53 -6.35 1.14
C VAL A 137 -18.98 -6.49 -0.28
N LEU A 138 -17.80 -7.07 -0.44
CA LEU A 138 -17.19 -7.26 -1.75
C LEU A 138 -18.02 -8.23 -2.62
N ASP A 139 -18.53 -9.31 -2.04
CA ASP A 139 -19.33 -10.29 -2.78
C ASP A 139 -20.74 -9.76 -3.15
N ALA A 140 -21.28 -8.84 -2.35
CA ALA A 140 -22.58 -8.21 -2.62
C ALA A 140 -22.49 -7.10 -3.68
N GLU A 141 -21.43 -6.30 -3.66
CA GLU A 141 -21.30 -5.08 -4.47
C GLU A 141 -20.41 -5.27 -5.71
N ARG A 142 -19.50 -6.24 -5.67
CA ARG A 142 -18.56 -6.50 -6.76
C ARG A 142 -19.27 -6.99 -8.02
N LYS A 143 -19.03 -6.32 -9.14
CA LYS A 143 -19.58 -6.68 -10.45
C LYS A 143 -18.65 -7.58 -11.26
N GLY A 144 -17.36 -7.52 -10.98
CA GLY A 144 -16.37 -8.42 -11.57
C GLY A 144 -16.32 -9.78 -10.85
N GLY A 145 -15.97 -10.85 -11.57
CA GLY A 145 -15.77 -12.18 -10.99
C GLY A 145 -14.49 -12.25 -10.14
N PHE A 146 -14.16 -13.46 -9.70
CA PHE A 146 -12.86 -13.73 -9.07
C PHE A 146 -11.72 -13.31 -10.01
N GLY A 147 -10.87 -12.39 -9.61
CA GLY A 147 -9.85 -11.75 -10.46
C GLY A 147 -10.12 -10.27 -10.73
N SER A 148 -11.25 -9.72 -10.30
CA SER A 148 -11.51 -8.27 -10.34
C SER A 148 -10.82 -7.50 -9.21
N VAL A 149 -10.04 -8.17 -8.37
CA VAL A 149 -9.19 -7.59 -7.34
C VAL A 149 -7.74 -7.84 -7.74
N GLY A 150 -7.01 -6.78 -8.01
CA GLY A 150 -5.63 -6.81 -8.47
C GLY A 150 -5.15 -5.39 -8.75
N HIS A 151 -4.43 -5.20 -9.84
CA HIS A 151 -3.94 -3.89 -10.27
C HIS A 151 -4.95 -3.15 -11.14
N ALA A 152 -5.09 -1.84 -10.96
CA ALA A 152 -6.03 -0.93 -11.64
C ALA A 152 -7.49 -1.45 -11.61
N CYS A 153 -7.86 -2.13 -10.55
CA CYS A 153 -9.05 -2.97 -10.43
C CYS A 153 -10.30 -2.21 -9.98
N GLU A 154 -11.43 -2.93 -9.92
CA GLU A 154 -12.70 -2.40 -9.44
C GLU A 154 -12.60 -1.85 -8.01
N TYR A 155 -11.86 -2.55 -7.13
CA TYR A 155 -11.66 -2.10 -5.75
C TYR A 155 -10.90 -0.77 -5.69
N GLU A 156 -9.78 -0.65 -6.38
CA GLU A 156 -8.97 0.59 -6.40
C GLU A 156 -9.74 1.72 -7.05
N THR A 157 -10.46 1.44 -8.14
CA THR A 157 -11.32 2.43 -8.79
C THR A 157 -12.42 2.93 -7.84
N ALA A 158 -13.05 2.04 -7.07
CA ALA A 158 -14.07 2.41 -6.10
C ALA A 158 -13.49 3.25 -4.95
N MET A 159 -12.31 2.87 -4.46
CA MET A 159 -11.60 3.65 -3.43
C MET A 159 -11.25 5.06 -3.94
N MET A 160 -10.72 5.17 -5.16
CA MET A 160 -10.40 6.46 -5.77
C MET A 160 -11.64 7.31 -6.05
N LEU A 161 -12.75 6.71 -6.48
CA LEU A 161 -14.02 7.43 -6.64
C LEU A 161 -14.54 7.98 -5.31
N HIS A 162 -14.30 7.29 -4.21
CA HIS A 162 -14.66 7.76 -2.87
C HIS A 162 -13.73 8.87 -2.37
N LEU A 163 -12.42 8.70 -2.53
CA LEU A 163 -11.41 9.60 -1.97
C LEU A 163 -11.15 10.82 -2.87
N HIS A 164 -11.02 10.61 -4.16
CA HIS A 164 -10.62 11.59 -5.17
C HIS A 164 -11.36 11.41 -6.49
N PRO A 165 -12.69 11.65 -6.52
CA PRO A 165 -13.50 11.43 -7.72
C PRO A 165 -13.04 12.28 -8.92
N ASP A 166 -12.41 13.42 -8.67
CA ASP A 166 -11.81 14.31 -9.67
C ASP A 166 -10.55 13.74 -10.35
N ARG A 167 -9.97 12.68 -9.80
CA ARG A 167 -8.80 11.97 -10.35
C ARG A 167 -9.16 10.68 -11.09
N VAL A 168 -10.46 10.41 -11.30
CA VAL A 168 -10.94 9.20 -11.98
C VAL A 168 -11.72 9.58 -13.23
N ALA A 169 -11.22 9.17 -14.39
CA ALA A 169 -11.85 9.37 -15.70
C ALA A 169 -12.63 8.12 -16.11
N MET A 170 -13.81 7.90 -15.53
CA MET A 170 -14.62 6.69 -15.77
C MET A 170 -15.00 6.45 -17.24
N ASP A 171 -15.05 7.50 -18.05
CA ASP A 171 -15.27 7.43 -19.51
C ASP A 171 -14.11 6.74 -20.25
N ARG A 172 -12.94 6.67 -19.61
CA ARG A 172 -11.73 6.00 -20.12
C ARG A 172 -11.53 4.60 -19.53
N ALA A 173 -12.32 4.21 -18.52
CA ALA A 173 -12.16 2.92 -17.87
C ALA A 173 -12.43 1.78 -18.88
N PRO A 174 -11.46 0.87 -19.11
CA PRO A 174 -11.69 -0.27 -19.98
C PRO A 174 -12.70 -1.23 -19.35
N ARG A 175 -13.54 -1.83 -20.18
CA ARG A 175 -14.46 -2.90 -19.72
C ARG A 175 -13.78 -4.28 -19.69
N ASP A 176 -12.50 -4.28 -19.52
CA ASP A 176 -11.70 -5.51 -19.49
C ASP A 176 -11.46 -5.91 -18.03
N VAL A 177 -12.19 -6.92 -17.60
CA VAL A 177 -11.82 -7.68 -16.41
C VAL A 177 -10.74 -8.65 -16.86
N GLY A 178 -9.49 -8.28 -16.68
CA GLY A 178 -8.34 -9.07 -17.09
C GLY A 178 -8.52 -10.54 -16.73
N GLN A 179 -8.85 -11.36 -17.71
CA GLN A 179 -8.80 -12.80 -17.53
C GLN A 179 -7.33 -13.20 -17.51
N LEU A 180 -6.76 -13.20 -16.32
CA LEU A 180 -5.43 -13.75 -16.08
C LEU A 180 -5.43 -15.24 -16.45
N LYS A 181 -5.24 -15.53 -17.73
CA LYS A 181 -4.87 -16.87 -18.19
C LYS A 181 -3.43 -17.15 -17.81
N LEU A 182 -3.16 -17.21 -16.53
CA LEU A 182 -1.82 -17.49 -16.04
C LEU A 182 -1.58 -18.99 -16.05
N LYS A 183 -0.80 -19.42 -17.02
CA LYS A 183 -0.20 -20.77 -17.05
C LYS A 183 0.89 -20.91 -15.98
N TYR A 184 1.38 -19.80 -15.44
CA TYR A 184 2.40 -19.72 -14.40
C TYR A 184 2.10 -18.54 -13.49
N LEU A 185 1.39 -18.78 -12.42
CA LEU A 185 1.13 -17.84 -11.33
C LEU A 185 2.33 -17.78 -10.41
N SER A 186 3.51 -17.50 -10.96
CA SER A 186 4.67 -17.32 -10.12
C SER A 186 5.25 -15.96 -10.36
N LEU A 187 5.38 -15.19 -9.32
CA LEU A 187 6.33 -14.08 -9.18
C LEU A 187 6.05 -12.77 -9.92
N ILE A 188 5.08 -12.69 -10.84
CA ILE A 188 4.76 -11.45 -11.57
C ILE A 188 3.54 -10.74 -10.97
N HIS A 189 2.94 -11.33 -9.94
CA HIS A 189 1.79 -10.78 -9.23
C HIS A 189 2.17 -10.45 -7.79
N ILE A 190 3.38 -10.04 -7.66
CA ILE A 190 3.81 -9.36 -6.45
C ILE A 190 3.68 -7.90 -6.71
#